data_cb4affb169dfd8985c39c01999069301
#
_entry.id   cb4affb169dfd8985c39c01999069301
#
_cell.length_a   1.000
_cell.length_b   1.000
_cell.length_c   1.000
_cell.angle_alpha   90.00
_cell.angle_beta   90.00
_cell.angle_gamma   90.00
#
_symmetry.space_group_name_H-M   'P 1'
#
loop_
_entity.id
_entity.type
_entity.pdbx_description
1 polymer ?
#
loop_
_entity_poly.entity_id
_entity_poly.type
_entity_poly.pdbx_seq_one_letter_code
_entity_poly.pdbx_strand_id
1 'polypeptide(L)'
;MLLITPCVSAQTYRQIKGWSKEVNDRLEDFLNSTITMKIRKVAVFDGDGTVMGQVPHYLADEALYQYADEHFKGKTDKFSKEKMAILNRMVKDGNNVGKPYVEDRVHFLAGLTPEEILEMGYACYQTSYRNKFYPEMKQLIANLKEYGFEVWILTASPEFLYQKFLAEELGIPEVNILGVKSVVVDGKLTDDIILPIP
;
A
#
# COMPACT_ATOMS: atom_id res chain seq x y z
N MET A 1 36.03 -32.92 9.51
CA MET A 1 35.54 -31.55 9.48
C MET A 1 34.99 -31.31 8.06
N LEU A 2 33.69 -31.51 7.86
CA LEU A 2 33.06 -31.26 6.53
C LEU A 2 32.89 -29.75 6.39
N LEU A 3 33.56 -29.18 5.38
CA LEU A 3 33.33 -27.82 4.94
C LEU A 3 32.01 -27.81 4.17
N ILE A 4 30.94 -27.36 4.81
CA ILE A 4 29.67 -27.03 4.12
C ILE A 4 29.91 -25.70 3.39
N THR A 5 30.26 -25.76 2.11
CA THR A 5 30.23 -24.59 1.23
C THR A 5 28.76 -24.18 1.08
N PRO A 6 28.38 -22.95 1.44
CA PRO A 6 27.03 -22.47 1.17
C PRO A 6 26.85 -22.47 -0.36
N CYS A 7 25.85 -23.21 -0.83
CA CYS A 7 25.41 -23.13 -2.21
C CYS A 7 24.78 -21.72 -2.39
N VAL A 8 25.55 -20.78 -2.89
CA VAL A 8 25.01 -19.48 -3.30
C VAL A 8 24.17 -19.76 -4.54
N SER A 9 22.87 -19.79 -4.39
CA SER A 9 21.95 -19.81 -5.53
C SER A 9 22.31 -18.63 -6.43
N ALA A 10 22.63 -18.90 -7.69
CA ALA A 10 22.90 -17.84 -8.65
C ALA A 10 21.61 -17.01 -8.81
N GLN A 11 21.71 -15.71 -8.53
CA GLN A 11 20.60 -14.77 -8.75
C GLN A 11 20.32 -14.74 -10.25
N THR A 12 19.05 -14.93 -10.62
CA THR A 12 18.64 -15.04 -12.01
C THR A 12 17.58 -13.99 -12.33
N TYR A 13 17.90 -13.10 -13.26
CA TYR A 13 16.94 -12.15 -13.80
C TYR A 13 15.86 -12.86 -14.62
N ARG A 14 14.61 -12.46 -14.41
CA ARG A 14 13.47 -12.92 -15.20
C ARG A 14 12.95 -11.77 -16.03
N GLN A 15 12.91 -11.96 -17.36
CA GLN A 15 12.37 -10.98 -18.29
C GLN A 15 10.97 -10.53 -17.87
N ILE A 16 10.76 -9.23 -17.77
CA ILE A 16 9.45 -8.64 -17.46
C ILE A 16 8.63 -8.62 -18.75
N LYS A 17 7.57 -9.41 -18.75
CA LYS A 17 6.69 -9.52 -19.89
C LYS A 17 5.96 -8.18 -20.13
N GLY A 18 5.95 -7.73 -21.39
CA GLY A 18 5.34 -6.45 -21.77
C GLY A 18 6.34 -5.30 -21.87
N TRP A 19 7.52 -5.43 -21.26
CA TRP A 19 8.61 -4.44 -21.43
C TRP A 19 9.46 -4.74 -22.66
N SER A 20 10.02 -3.69 -23.28
CA SER A 20 10.93 -3.86 -24.42
C SER A 20 12.19 -4.63 -24.03
N LYS A 21 12.82 -5.27 -25.02
CA LYS A 21 14.09 -5.96 -24.78
C LYS A 21 15.15 -5.02 -24.20
N GLU A 22 15.25 -3.80 -24.72
CA GLU A 22 16.22 -2.81 -24.26
C GLU A 22 16.04 -2.48 -22.76
N VAL A 23 14.79 -2.29 -22.31
CA VAL A 23 14.49 -2.00 -20.90
C VAL A 23 14.84 -3.19 -20.02
N ASN A 24 14.50 -4.40 -20.46
CA ASN A 24 14.85 -5.63 -19.74
C ASN A 24 16.38 -5.81 -19.65
N ASP A 25 17.11 -5.63 -20.74
CA ASP A 25 18.58 -5.77 -20.76
C ASP A 25 19.24 -4.77 -19.79
N ARG A 26 18.79 -3.50 -19.79
CA ARG A 26 19.32 -2.46 -18.90
C ARG A 26 19.02 -2.76 -17.43
N LEU A 27 17.83 -3.30 -17.13
CA LEU A 27 17.46 -3.69 -15.77
C LEU A 27 18.29 -4.89 -15.30
N GLU A 28 18.48 -5.88 -16.17
CA GLU A 28 19.33 -7.04 -15.90
C GLU A 28 20.77 -6.63 -15.61
N ASP A 29 21.37 -5.77 -16.46
CA ASP A 29 22.71 -5.23 -16.25
C ASP A 29 22.82 -4.47 -14.93
N PHE A 30 21.82 -3.63 -14.61
CA PHE A 30 21.77 -2.92 -13.34
C PHE A 30 21.73 -3.90 -12.15
N LEU A 31 20.82 -4.86 -12.16
CA LEU A 31 20.67 -5.82 -11.07
C LEU A 31 21.93 -6.66 -10.90
N ASN A 32 22.51 -7.16 -11.99
CA ASN A 32 23.75 -7.91 -11.97
C ASN A 32 24.92 -7.09 -11.40
N SER A 33 24.99 -5.79 -11.69
CA SER A 33 26.00 -4.90 -11.10
C SER A 33 25.91 -4.78 -9.57
N THR A 34 24.71 -5.06 -9.00
CA THR A 34 24.48 -4.98 -7.57
C THR A 34 24.86 -6.23 -6.79
N ILE A 35 25.15 -7.36 -7.47
CA ILE A 35 25.40 -8.66 -6.81
C ILE A 35 26.57 -8.59 -5.80
N THR A 36 27.63 -7.87 -6.18
CA THR A 36 28.84 -7.75 -5.35
C THR A 36 28.76 -6.65 -4.27
N MET A 37 27.71 -5.85 -4.30
CA MET A 37 27.55 -4.76 -3.35
C MET A 37 27.25 -5.29 -1.96
N LYS A 38 28.04 -4.86 -0.97
CA LYS A 38 27.88 -5.19 0.45
C LYS A 38 27.10 -4.12 1.24
N ILE A 39 26.25 -3.39 0.58
CA ILE A 39 25.41 -2.34 1.17
C ILE A 39 23.95 -2.81 1.22
N ARG A 40 23.18 -2.21 2.11
CA ARG A 40 21.73 -2.37 2.13
C ARG A 40 21.14 -1.85 0.81
N LYS A 41 20.41 -2.69 0.11
CA LYS A 41 19.74 -2.34 -1.15
C LYS A 41 18.26 -2.14 -0.87
N VAL A 42 17.71 -0.98 -1.25
CA VAL A 42 16.33 -0.62 -0.99
C VAL A 42 15.69 -0.14 -2.28
N ALA A 43 14.46 -0.61 -2.53
CA ALA A 43 13.61 -0.12 -3.59
C ALA A 43 12.28 0.36 -2.98
N VAL A 44 11.88 1.58 -3.32
CA VAL A 44 10.67 2.21 -2.80
C VAL A 44 9.72 2.47 -3.96
N PHE A 45 8.45 2.10 -3.78
CA PHE A 45 7.39 2.30 -4.75
C PHE A 45 6.23 3.06 -4.10
N ASP A 46 5.55 3.87 -4.89
CA ASP A 46 4.21 4.31 -4.58
C ASP A 46 3.19 3.18 -4.81
N GLY A 47 2.04 3.25 -4.17
CA GLY A 47 0.99 2.24 -4.26
C GLY A 47 0.04 2.47 -5.44
N ASP A 48 -0.84 3.45 -5.27
CA ASP A 48 -1.92 3.77 -6.22
C ASP A 48 -1.37 4.41 -7.50
N GLY A 49 -1.73 3.87 -8.66
CA GLY A 49 -1.24 4.34 -9.96
C GLY A 49 0.16 3.85 -10.33
N THR A 50 0.90 3.23 -9.39
CA THR A 50 2.27 2.73 -9.61
C THR A 50 2.32 1.20 -9.54
N VAL A 51 1.93 0.60 -8.40
CA VAL A 51 1.89 -0.86 -8.25
C VAL A 51 0.54 -1.42 -8.67
N MET A 52 -0.51 -0.65 -8.46
CA MET A 52 -1.90 -1.01 -8.81
C MET A 52 -2.67 0.17 -9.39
N GLY A 53 -3.74 -0.13 -10.17
CA GLY A 53 -4.61 0.87 -10.76
C GLY A 53 -5.44 1.62 -9.70
N GLN A 54 -5.67 2.91 -9.95
CA GLN A 54 -6.34 3.85 -9.05
C GLN A 54 -7.71 4.35 -9.56
N VAL A 55 -8.24 3.76 -10.62
CA VAL A 55 -9.50 4.20 -11.26
C VAL A 55 -10.62 3.22 -10.91
N PRO A 56 -11.84 3.66 -10.61
CA PRO A 56 -12.38 5.04 -10.64
C PRO A 56 -11.94 5.89 -9.44
N HIS A 57 -11.56 5.29 -8.30
CA HIS A 57 -11.11 5.95 -7.09
C HIS A 57 -9.79 5.35 -6.60
N TYR A 58 -9.09 6.03 -5.72
CA TYR A 58 -8.05 5.39 -4.89
C TYR A 58 -8.69 4.32 -4.02
N LEU A 59 -7.96 3.25 -3.71
CA LEU A 59 -8.49 2.19 -2.84
C LEU A 59 -8.95 2.75 -1.49
N ALA A 60 -8.20 3.71 -0.92
CA ALA A 60 -8.58 4.35 0.34
C ALA A 60 -10.00 4.94 0.27
N ASP A 61 -10.31 5.69 -0.79
CA ASP A 61 -11.62 6.34 -0.92
C ASP A 61 -12.73 5.32 -1.10
N GLU A 62 -12.52 4.36 -1.99
CA GLU A 62 -13.48 3.29 -2.24
C GLU A 62 -13.76 2.45 -0.98
N ALA A 63 -12.72 2.17 -0.19
CA ALA A 63 -12.87 1.44 1.08
C ALA A 63 -13.75 2.22 2.07
N LEU A 64 -13.52 3.53 2.19
CA LEU A 64 -14.35 4.38 3.05
C LEU A 64 -15.81 4.44 2.56
N TYR A 65 -16.03 4.51 1.25
CA TYR A 65 -17.38 4.55 0.68
C TYR A 65 -18.14 3.25 0.95
N GLN A 66 -17.52 2.10 0.68
CA GLN A 66 -18.12 0.79 0.93
C GLN A 66 -18.43 0.59 2.41
N TYR A 67 -17.49 0.90 3.28
CA TYR A 67 -17.66 0.78 4.72
C TYR A 67 -18.75 1.71 5.24
N ALA A 68 -18.81 2.94 4.77
CA ALA A 68 -19.86 3.88 5.19
C ALA A 68 -21.27 3.45 4.74
N ASP A 69 -21.39 2.92 3.53
CA ASP A 69 -22.66 2.38 3.03
C ASP A 69 -23.16 1.21 3.87
N GLU A 70 -22.26 0.33 4.30
CA GLU A 70 -22.60 -0.84 5.09
C GLU A 70 -22.85 -0.51 6.57
N HIS A 71 -22.00 0.36 7.17
CA HIS A 71 -21.98 0.52 8.63
C HIS A 71 -22.63 1.80 9.13
N PHE A 72 -22.74 2.87 8.34
CA PHE A 72 -23.21 4.17 8.82
C PHE A 72 -24.46 4.72 8.11
N LYS A 73 -24.67 4.35 6.86
CA LYS A 73 -25.79 4.86 6.06
C LYS A 73 -27.14 4.54 6.69
N GLY A 74 -27.98 5.57 6.84
CA GLY A 74 -29.31 5.45 7.43
C GLY A 74 -29.34 5.34 8.96
N LYS A 75 -28.20 5.27 9.63
CA LYS A 75 -28.12 5.29 11.09
C LYS A 75 -28.29 6.70 11.64
N THR A 76 -28.89 6.82 12.84
CA THR A 76 -29.25 8.10 13.46
C THR A 76 -28.39 8.48 14.66
N ASP A 77 -27.53 7.58 15.13
CA ASP A 77 -26.62 7.86 16.23
C ASP A 77 -25.57 8.92 15.85
N LYS A 78 -24.98 9.55 16.85
CA LYS A 78 -24.05 10.66 16.68
C LYS A 78 -22.82 10.26 15.88
N PHE A 79 -22.20 9.10 16.19
CA PHE A 79 -20.98 8.62 15.56
C PHE A 79 -21.18 8.39 14.06
N SER A 80 -22.24 7.66 13.69
CA SER A 80 -22.56 7.41 12.28
C SER A 80 -22.83 8.70 11.50
N LYS A 81 -23.54 9.66 12.09
CA LYS A 81 -23.78 10.97 11.47
C LYS A 81 -22.50 11.77 11.24
N GLU A 82 -21.58 11.76 12.20
CA GLU A 82 -20.27 12.42 12.05
C GLU A 82 -19.46 11.79 10.92
N LYS A 83 -19.40 10.46 10.85
CA LYS A 83 -18.68 9.76 9.76
C LYS A 83 -19.27 10.07 8.38
N MET A 84 -20.60 10.04 8.27
CA MET A 84 -21.29 10.42 7.02
C MET A 84 -21.07 11.89 6.65
N ALA A 85 -20.98 12.80 7.62
CA ALA A 85 -20.68 14.21 7.36
C ALA A 85 -19.26 14.41 6.83
N ILE A 86 -18.26 13.67 7.36
CA ILE A 86 -16.88 13.67 6.85
C ILE A 86 -16.88 13.17 5.39
N LEU A 87 -17.49 12.04 5.12
CA LEU A 87 -17.56 11.46 3.79
C LEU A 87 -18.19 12.42 2.77
N ASN A 88 -19.31 13.04 3.13
CA ASN A 88 -19.98 14.03 2.28
C ASN A 88 -19.09 15.25 2.01
N ARG A 89 -18.27 15.66 2.96
CA ARG A 89 -17.30 16.74 2.79
C ARG A 89 -16.20 16.35 1.80
N MET A 90 -15.64 15.12 1.93
CA MET A 90 -14.67 14.58 0.99
C MET A 90 -15.23 14.54 -0.43
N VAL A 91 -16.43 13.99 -0.63
CA VAL A 91 -17.08 13.91 -1.95
C VAL A 91 -17.32 15.30 -2.54
N LYS A 92 -17.71 16.27 -1.71
CA LYS A 92 -17.94 17.65 -2.15
C LYS A 92 -16.65 18.37 -2.53
N ASP A 93 -15.57 18.16 -1.80
CA ASP A 93 -14.26 18.75 -2.08
C ASP A 93 -13.68 18.18 -3.39
N GLY A 94 -13.71 16.87 -3.56
CA GLY A 94 -13.28 16.18 -4.78
C GLY A 94 -11.76 16.24 -5.05
N ASN A 95 -10.99 17.03 -4.28
CA ASN A 95 -9.54 17.13 -4.42
C ASN A 95 -8.83 16.06 -3.56
N ASN A 96 -8.87 14.83 -4.03
CA ASN A 96 -8.40 13.64 -3.30
C ASN A 96 -6.88 13.59 -3.02
N VAL A 97 -6.11 14.55 -3.50
CA VAL A 97 -4.68 14.76 -3.20
C VAL A 97 -4.43 16.00 -2.34
N GLY A 98 -5.48 16.78 -2.09
CA GLY A 98 -5.40 17.97 -1.24
C GLY A 98 -5.27 17.61 0.23
N LYS A 99 -4.49 18.41 0.97
CA LYS A 99 -4.28 18.18 2.41
C LYS A 99 -5.57 18.00 3.21
N PRO A 100 -6.62 18.86 3.06
CA PRO A 100 -7.86 18.68 3.80
C PRO A 100 -8.55 17.34 3.54
N TYR A 101 -8.50 16.87 2.28
CA TYR A 101 -9.08 15.59 1.91
C TYR A 101 -8.31 14.40 2.53
N VAL A 102 -6.97 14.47 2.53
CA VAL A 102 -6.13 13.44 3.16
C VAL A 102 -6.37 13.39 4.67
N GLU A 103 -6.49 14.55 5.31
CA GLU A 103 -6.86 14.65 6.73
C GLU A 103 -8.25 14.07 7.01
N ASP A 104 -9.23 14.31 6.14
CA ASP A 104 -10.57 13.76 6.26
C ASP A 104 -10.61 12.22 6.17
N ARG A 105 -9.74 11.58 5.40
CA ARG A 105 -9.57 10.12 5.45
C ARG A 105 -9.20 9.65 6.86
N VAL A 106 -8.28 10.32 7.51
CA VAL A 106 -7.87 10.01 8.89
C VAL A 106 -9.01 10.27 9.87
N HIS A 107 -9.68 11.41 9.78
CA HIS A 107 -10.83 11.75 10.63
C HIS A 107 -11.98 10.73 10.48
N PHE A 108 -12.19 10.21 9.26
CA PHE A 108 -13.17 9.15 9.06
C PHE A 108 -12.77 7.86 9.80
N LEU A 109 -11.50 7.50 9.81
CA LEU A 109 -11.00 6.29 10.47
C LEU A 109 -10.89 6.42 12.00
N ALA A 110 -10.88 7.64 12.55
CA ALA A 110 -10.79 7.87 13.98
C ALA A 110 -11.93 7.17 14.74
N GLY A 111 -11.61 6.53 15.86
CA GLY A 111 -12.53 5.74 16.68
C GLY A 111 -12.69 4.27 16.25
N LEU A 112 -12.13 3.88 15.12
CA LEU A 112 -12.02 2.48 14.71
C LEU A 112 -10.71 1.86 15.22
N THR A 113 -10.65 0.54 15.32
CA THR A 113 -9.42 -0.18 15.65
C THR A 113 -8.54 -0.38 14.43
N PRO A 114 -7.22 -0.59 14.58
CA PRO A 114 -6.34 -0.98 13.47
C PRO A 114 -6.86 -2.21 12.71
N GLU A 115 -7.36 -3.21 13.40
CA GLU A 115 -7.91 -4.45 12.82
C GLU A 115 -9.13 -4.17 11.95
N GLU A 116 -10.07 -3.32 12.40
CA GLU A 116 -11.23 -2.92 11.60
C GLU A 116 -10.79 -2.23 10.29
N ILE A 117 -9.73 -1.42 10.34
CA ILE A 117 -9.23 -0.70 9.17
C ILE A 117 -8.46 -1.62 8.21
N LEU A 118 -7.65 -2.55 8.74
CA LEU A 118 -7.00 -3.59 7.95
C LEU A 118 -8.03 -4.43 7.18
N GLU A 119 -9.10 -4.86 7.86
CA GLU A 119 -10.18 -5.63 7.22
C GLU A 119 -10.99 -4.79 6.22
N MET A 120 -11.23 -3.50 6.51
CA MET A 120 -11.88 -2.57 5.57
C MET A 120 -11.10 -2.47 4.25
N GLY A 121 -9.79 -2.22 4.33
CA GLY A 121 -8.92 -2.16 3.15
C GLY A 121 -8.86 -3.48 2.41
N TYR A 122 -8.75 -4.59 3.14
CA TYR A 122 -8.70 -5.94 2.56
C TYR A 122 -10.02 -6.32 1.87
N ALA A 123 -11.17 -6.03 2.47
CA ALA A 123 -12.47 -6.27 1.86
C ALA A 123 -12.66 -5.48 0.55
N CYS A 124 -12.29 -4.20 0.56
CA CYS A 124 -12.30 -3.36 -0.64
C CYS A 124 -11.36 -3.91 -1.72
N TYR A 125 -10.14 -4.32 -1.34
CA TYR A 125 -9.23 -4.98 -2.26
C TYR A 125 -9.86 -6.22 -2.90
N GLN A 126 -10.42 -7.13 -2.12
CA GLN A 126 -11.04 -8.37 -2.61
C GLN A 126 -12.18 -8.12 -3.60
N THR A 127 -13.02 -7.14 -3.32
CA THR A 127 -14.22 -6.83 -4.13
C THR A 127 -13.91 -6.00 -5.37
N SER A 128 -12.99 -5.04 -5.28
CA SER A 128 -12.87 -3.99 -6.29
C SER A 128 -11.46 -3.82 -6.88
N TYR A 129 -10.39 -4.31 -6.21
CA TYR A 129 -9.01 -4.02 -6.62
C TYR A 129 -8.14 -5.24 -6.91
N ARG A 130 -8.59 -6.45 -6.63
CA ARG A 130 -7.82 -7.69 -6.81
C ARG A 130 -7.20 -7.83 -8.21
N ASN A 131 -7.91 -7.39 -9.24
CA ASN A 131 -7.48 -7.49 -10.64
C ASN A 131 -6.82 -6.21 -11.17
N LYS A 132 -6.48 -5.25 -10.29
CA LYS A 132 -5.90 -3.96 -10.71
C LYS A 132 -4.40 -3.85 -10.52
N PHE A 133 -3.74 -4.87 -9.99
CA PHE A 133 -2.28 -4.89 -9.93
C PHE A 133 -1.67 -4.95 -11.31
N TYR A 134 -0.62 -4.16 -11.55
CA TYR A 134 0.15 -4.20 -12.78
C TYR A 134 1.07 -5.44 -12.76
N PRO A 135 0.88 -6.41 -13.70
CA PRO A 135 1.68 -7.62 -13.72
C PRO A 135 3.18 -7.37 -13.87
N GLU A 136 3.54 -6.31 -14.59
CA GLU A 136 4.92 -5.88 -14.81
C GLU A 136 5.58 -5.44 -13.50
N MET A 137 4.85 -4.72 -12.66
CA MET A 137 5.35 -4.27 -11.35
C MET A 137 5.55 -5.44 -10.39
N LYS A 138 4.65 -6.43 -10.40
CA LYS A 138 4.84 -7.67 -9.63
C LYS A 138 6.11 -8.41 -10.06
N GLN A 139 6.37 -8.48 -11.37
CA GLN A 139 7.58 -9.11 -11.91
C GLN A 139 8.84 -8.31 -11.56
N LEU A 140 8.79 -6.97 -11.62
CA LEU A 140 9.89 -6.10 -11.19
C LEU A 140 10.22 -6.31 -9.70
N ILE A 141 9.21 -6.28 -8.85
CA ILE A 141 9.36 -6.49 -7.40
C ILE A 141 9.94 -7.87 -7.11
N ALA A 142 9.49 -8.91 -7.83
CA ALA A 142 10.05 -10.26 -7.69
C ALA A 142 11.53 -10.32 -8.07
N ASN A 143 11.94 -9.67 -9.17
CA ASN A 143 13.35 -9.56 -9.56
C ASN A 143 14.17 -8.81 -8.49
N LEU A 144 13.70 -7.67 -8.02
CA LEU A 144 14.39 -6.90 -6.97
C LEU A 144 14.62 -7.74 -5.70
N LYS A 145 13.59 -8.47 -5.25
CA LYS A 145 13.70 -9.37 -4.09
C LYS A 145 14.72 -10.48 -4.32
N GLU A 146 14.74 -11.09 -5.52
CA GLU A 146 15.72 -12.10 -5.91
C GLU A 146 17.17 -11.56 -5.83
N TYR A 147 17.36 -10.29 -6.15
CA TYR A 147 18.66 -9.61 -6.06
C TYR A 147 18.95 -9.00 -4.69
N GLY A 148 18.13 -9.33 -3.68
CA GLY A 148 18.36 -8.95 -2.27
C GLY A 148 18.00 -7.49 -1.97
N PHE A 149 17.11 -6.88 -2.73
CA PHE A 149 16.55 -5.58 -2.37
C PHE A 149 15.45 -5.74 -1.32
N GLU A 150 15.47 -4.87 -0.32
CA GLU A 150 14.32 -4.63 0.52
C GLU A 150 13.32 -3.77 -0.28
N VAL A 151 12.12 -4.28 -0.43
CA VAL A 151 11.06 -3.55 -1.13
C VAL A 151 10.15 -2.87 -0.11
N TRP A 152 9.88 -1.60 -0.35
CA TRP A 152 9.02 -0.75 0.47
C TRP A 152 7.94 -0.13 -0.39
N ILE A 153 6.74 0.00 0.17
CA ILE A 153 5.66 0.81 -0.41
C ILE A 153 5.50 2.07 0.45
N LEU A 154 5.42 3.21 -0.19
CA LEU A 154 5.18 4.50 0.43
C LEU A 154 3.95 5.12 -0.21
N THR A 155 2.90 5.38 0.56
CA THR A 155 1.63 5.91 0.07
C THR A 155 1.16 7.10 0.89
N ALA A 156 0.54 8.09 0.25
CA ALA A 156 -0.13 9.19 0.92
C ALA A 156 -1.52 8.82 1.50
N SER A 157 -1.88 7.54 1.44
CA SER A 157 -3.11 7.00 2.04
C SER A 157 -2.87 6.47 3.45
N PRO A 158 -3.92 6.32 4.29
CA PRO A 158 -3.79 5.71 5.62
C PRO A 158 -3.21 4.28 5.53
N GLU A 159 -2.09 4.02 6.21
CA GLU A 159 -1.30 2.78 6.02
C GLU A 159 -2.06 1.49 6.30
N PHE A 160 -2.88 1.47 7.37
CA PHE A 160 -3.65 0.28 7.74
C PHE A 160 -4.60 -0.20 6.64
N LEU A 161 -5.12 0.69 5.79
CA LEU A 161 -5.95 0.30 4.66
C LEU A 161 -5.18 -0.53 3.61
N TYR A 162 -3.84 -0.41 3.58
CA TYR A 162 -2.98 -0.97 2.53
C TYR A 162 -2.12 -2.14 3.00
N GLN A 163 -1.77 -2.21 4.29
CA GLN A 163 -0.75 -3.11 4.80
C GLN A 163 -1.07 -4.57 4.51
N LYS A 164 -2.25 -5.05 4.86
CA LYS A 164 -2.59 -6.47 4.75
C LYS A 164 -2.55 -6.98 3.31
N PHE A 165 -3.28 -6.35 2.41
CA PHE A 165 -3.37 -6.86 1.04
C PHE A 165 -2.11 -6.64 0.21
N LEU A 166 -1.38 -5.53 0.40
CA LEU A 166 -0.12 -5.30 -0.29
C LEU A 166 0.96 -6.28 0.18
N ALA A 167 1.01 -6.58 1.48
CA ALA A 167 1.93 -7.57 2.02
C ALA A 167 1.70 -8.94 1.39
N GLU A 168 0.45 -9.39 1.31
CA GLU A 168 0.07 -10.65 0.68
C GLU A 168 0.40 -10.68 -0.82
N GLU A 169 -0.03 -9.66 -1.57
CA GLU A 169 0.12 -9.61 -3.03
C GLU A 169 1.58 -9.47 -3.51
N LEU A 170 2.40 -8.74 -2.78
CA LEU A 170 3.79 -8.47 -3.15
C LEU A 170 4.78 -9.37 -2.39
N GLY A 171 4.31 -10.11 -1.40
CA GLY A 171 5.14 -10.95 -0.54
C GLY A 171 6.22 -10.13 0.18
N ILE A 172 5.86 -8.97 0.73
CA ILE A 172 6.72 -8.09 1.52
C ILE A 172 6.19 -7.99 2.96
N PRO A 173 7.03 -7.68 3.96
CA PRO A 173 6.55 -7.47 5.32
C PRO A 173 5.58 -6.28 5.41
N GLU A 174 4.54 -6.37 6.23
CA GLU A 174 3.61 -5.25 6.48
C GLU A 174 4.32 -3.98 6.95
N VAL A 175 5.37 -4.12 7.76
CA VAL A 175 6.19 -2.99 8.25
C VAL A 175 6.93 -2.23 7.15
N ASN A 176 7.01 -2.81 5.95
CA ASN A 176 7.58 -2.16 4.77
C ASN A 176 6.53 -1.37 3.97
N ILE A 177 5.29 -1.31 4.44
CA ILE A 177 4.20 -0.55 3.82
C ILE A 177 3.90 0.62 4.74
N LEU A 178 4.33 1.80 4.31
CA LEU A 178 4.23 3.03 5.08
C LEU A 178 3.21 3.97 4.41
N GLY A 179 2.41 4.58 5.24
CA GLY A 179 1.41 5.55 4.83
C GLY A 179 1.19 6.61 5.88
N VAL A 180 0.09 7.33 5.76
CA VAL A 180 -0.34 8.28 6.78
C VAL A 180 -0.68 7.53 8.05
N LYS A 181 -0.03 7.91 9.14
CA LYS A 181 -0.18 7.29 10.46
C LYS A 181 -1.03 8.14 11.37
N SER A 182 -1.91 7.49 12.11
CA SER A 182 -2.65 8.12 13.21
C SER A 182 -2.14 7.62 14.57
N VAL A 183 -2.28 8.46 15.59
CA VAL A 183 -2.03 8.05 16.97
C VAL A 183 -3.11 7.04 17.38
N VAL A 184 -2.69 5.97 18.07
CA VAL A 184 -3.60 4.97 18.63
C VAL A 184 -3.66 5.14 20.15
N VAL A 185 -4.86 5.33 20.67
CA VAL A 185 -5.14 5.44 22.12
C VAL A 185 -6.23 4.44 22.49
N ASP A 186 -6.01 3.68 23.53
CA ASP A 186 -6.95 2.64 24.03
C ASP A 186 -7.42 1.67 22.91
N GLY A 187 -6.48 1.33 21.99
CA GLY A 187 -6.72 0.40 20.87
C GLY A 187 -7.52 0.99 19.71
N LYS A 188 -7.76 2.29 19.68
CA LYS A 188 -8.50 2.98 18.60
C LYS A 188 -7.68 4.11 18.00
N LEU A 189 -7.84 4.34 16.70
CA LEU A 189 -7.23 5.48 16.04
C LEU A 189 -7.86 6.78 16.57
N THR A 190 -7.01 7.78 16.72
CA THR A 190 -7.43 9.17 16.92
C THR A 190 -7.38 9.94 15.59
N ASP A 191 -7.82 11.20 15.63
CA ASP A 191 -7.69 12.13 14.50
C ASP A 191 -6.32 12.84 14.46
N ASP A 192 -5.42 12.54 15.39
CA ASP A 192 -4.06 13.06 15.42
C ASP A 192 -3.17 12.33 14.40
N ILE A 193 -2.63 13.06 13.43
CA ILE A 193 -1.72 12.55 12.42
C ILE A 193 -0.28 12.62 12.91
N ILE A 194 0.46 11.53 12.78
CA ILE A 194 1.89 11.47 13.09
C ILE A 194 2.69 12.05 11.92
N LEU A 195 3.47 13.08 12.19
CA LEU A 195 4.32 13.71 11.17
C LEU A 195 5.74 13.11 11.16
N PRO A 196 6.44 13.16 10.01
CA PRO A 196 5.99 13.68 8.71
C PRO A 196 5.00 12.74 8.02
N ILE A 197 4.12 13.31 7.19
CA ILE A 197 3.31 12.52 6.25
C ILE A 197 4.24 12.06 5.13
N PRO A 198 4.15 10.79 4.67
CA PRO A 198 4.92 10.25 3.56
C PRO A 198 4.70 10.98 2.25
#